data_9dc842da7a248dc123ca506840a6609a
#
_entry.id   9dc842da7a248dc123ca506840a6609a
#
_cell.length_a   1.000
_cell.length_b   1.000
_cell.length_c   1.000
_cell.angle_alpha   90.00
_cell.angle_beta   90.00
_cell.angle_gamma   90.00
#
_symmetry.space_group_name_H-M   'P 1'
#
loop_
_entity.id
_entity.type
_entity.pdbx_description
1 polymer ?
#
loop_
_entity_poly.entity_id
_entity_poly.type
_entity_poly.pdbx_seq_one_letter_code
_entity_poly.pdbx_strand_id
1 'polypeptide(L)'
;MLEFQADDELEQELQTHLAQLNPLLEEYEYELEQLLSGLYDKNGAYLIINIPEEDAAYWINRSEEDAAYWAEMLLRMYAGWGENRGYRVLSIEYGGGQSCRGGINSATLAIDGRGAYGYLKSETGVHLLKRKSPFNITKNLPSPVIVEVLPMDVQLEIPQQDLEIIWHPHDQIGRGVSPWVEIVHVPTGISAISNGRRKREKALAVLTSKLFAMMQRQGVPQLADIQGDRLKTFLNQPIREYQFDSYSANQGTVFDFRTRIETIAVAEVLDGKIDPFIKAGLLMKN
;
A
#
# COMPACT_ATOMS: atom_id res chain seq x y z
N MET A 1 -26.34 -36.09 -30.91
CA MET A 1 -25.13 -36.14 -31.74
C MET A 1 -24.77 -34.79 -32.33
N LEU A 2 -25.73 -33.99 -32.85
CA LEU A 2 -25.41 -32.64 -33.39
C LEU A 2 -25.03 -31.60 -32.32
N GLU A 3 -25.60 -31.68 -31.12
CA GLU A 3 -25.24 -30.75 -30.02
C GLU A 3 -23.79 -30.98 -29.48
N PHE A 4 -23.37 -32.24 -29.38
CA PHE A 4 -21.99 -32.53 -28.95
C PHE A 4 -20.92 -32.10 -29.96
N GLN A 5 -21.22 -32.10 -31.24
CA GLN A 5 -20.29 -31.62 -32.27
C GLN A 5 -20.17 -30.11 -32.27
N ALA A 6 -21.24 -29.37 -31.95
CA ALA A 6 -21.21 -27.92 -31.84
C ALA A 6 -20.41 -27.44 -30.61
N ASP A 7 -20.46 -28.17 -29.50
CA ASP A 7 -19.67 -27.86 -28.30
C ASP A 7 -18.18 -28.12 -28.53
N ASP A 8 -17.81 -29.19 -29.23
CA ASP A 8 -16.41 -29.50 -29.58
C ASP A 8 -15.83 -28.49 -30.57
N GLU A 9 -16.60 -27.98 -31.54
CA GLU A 9 -16.19 -26.96 -32.48
C GLU A 9 -15.97 -25.61 -31.74
N LEU A 10 -16.85 -25.26 -30.80
CA LEU A 10 -16.75 -24.04 -30.00
C LEU A 10 -15.52 -24.06 -29.06
N GLU A 11 -15.24 -25.22 -28.44
CA GLU A 11 -14.05 -25.43 -27.63
C GLU A 11 -12.76 -25.30 -28.45
N GLN A 12 -12.72 -25.85 -29.65
CA GLN A 12 -11.56 -25.71 -30.55
C GLN A 12 -11.36 -24.27 -31.01
N GLU A 13 -12.43 -23.55 -31.31
CA GLU A 13 -12.36 -22.12 -31.67
C GLU A 13 -11.88 -21.28 -30.50
N LEU A 14 -12.38 -21.55 -29.30
CA LEU A 14 -11.94 -20.89 -28.06
C LEU A 14 -10.45 -21.14 -27.78
N GLN A 15 -9.99 -22.39 -27.88
CA GLN A 15 -8.59 -22.76 -27.70
C GLN A 15 -7.68 -22.08 -28.74
N THR A 16 -8.15 -21.97 -29.98
CA THR A 16 -7.42 -21.30 -31.04
C THR A 16 -7.28 -19.80 -30.75
N HIS A 17 -8.34 -19.14 -30.29
CA HIS A 17 -8.30 -17.73 -29.89
C HIS A 17 -7.39 -17.51 -28.66
N LEU A 18 -7.46 -18.39 -27.66
CA LEU A 18 -6.57 -18.31 -26.49
C LEU A 18 -5.09 -18.47 -26.88
N ALA A 19 -4.80 -19.42 -27.81
CA ALA A 19 -3.45 -19.63 -28.30
C ALA A 19 -2.87 -18.41 -29.08
N GLN A 20 -3.76 -17.61 -29.69
CA GLN A 20 -3.36 -16.36 -30.35
C GLN A 20 -3.22 -15.18 -29.40
N LEU A 21 -4.04 -15.11 -28.34
CA LEU A 21 -4.04 -14.02 -27.37
C LEU A 21 -2.92 -14.12 -26.35
N ASN A 22 -2.59 -15.33 -25.90
CA ASN A 22 -1.56 -15.53 -24.88
C ASN A 22 -0.18 -14.96 -25.25
N PRO A 23 0.37 -15.20 -26.45
CA PRO A 23 1.66 -14.62 -26.82
C PRO A 23 1.62 -13.09 -26.93
N LEU A 24 0.49 -12.51 -27.34
CA LEU A 24 0.33 -11.05 -27.36
C LEU A 24 0.30 -10.48 -25.94
N LEU A 25 -0.35 -11.17 -25.00
CA LEU A 25 -0.36 -10.80 -23.60
C LEU A 25 1.05 -10.86 -23.01
N GLU A 26 1.81 -11.93 -23.27
CA GLU A 26 3.21 -12.07 -22.82
C GLU A 26 4.10 -10.97 -23.40
N GLU A 27 3.93 -10.61 -24.67
CA GLU A 27 4.65 -9.52 -25.31
C GLU A 27 4.33 -8.16 -24.66
N TYR A 28 3.06 -7.84 -24.45
CA TYR A 28 2.66 -6.60 -23.78
C TYR A 28 3.08 -6.56 -22.30
N GLU A 29 3.03 -7.69 -21.61
CA GLU A 29 3.55 -7.80 -20.25
C GLU A 29 5.06 -7.53 -20.19
N TYR A 30 5.81 -8.09 -21.13
CA TYR A 30 7.24 -7.85 -21.26
C TYR A 30 7.54 -6.37 -21.59
N GLU A 31 6.83 -5.77 -22.54
CA GLU A 31 6.98 -4.35 -22.87
C GLU A 31 6.65 -3.45 -21.67
N LEU A 32 5.58 -3.77 -20.94
CA LEU A 32 5.21 -3.06 -19.72
C LEU A 32 6.32 -3.18 -18.65
N GLU A 33 6.87 -4.38 -18.45
CA GLU A 33 7.99 -4.58 -17.53
C GLU A 33 9.23 -3.80 -17.96
N GLN A 34 9.53 -3.74 -19.24
CA GLN A 34 10.66 -2.95 -19.76
C GLN A 34 10.43 -1.44 -19.55
N LEU A 35 9.22 -0.94 -19.81
CA LEU A 35 8.87 0.45 -19.57
C LEU A 35 8.94 0.81 -18.08
N LEU A 36 8.44 -0.06 -17.22
CA LEU A 36 8.47 0.15 -15.77
C LEU A 36 9.87 0.05 -15.21
N SER A 37 10.67 -0.89 -15.69
CA SER A 37 12.08 -1.05 -15.31
C SER A 37 12.93 0.11 -15.84
N GLY A 38 12.67 0.63 -17.03
CA GLY A 38 13.41 1.73 -17.62
C GLY A 38 13.15 3.08 -16.94
N LEU A 39 11.94 3.31 -16.43
CA LEU A 39 11.58 4.53 -15.72
C LEU A 39 12.04 4.54 -14.24
N TYR A 40 12.20 3.35 -13.61
CA TYR A 40 12.47 3.21 -12.18
C TYR A 40 13.45 2.06 -11.87
N ASP A 41 14.44 1.89 -12.72
CA ASP A 41 15.31 0.70 -12.89
C ASP A 41 16.06 0.23 -11.61
N LYS A 42 16.05 0.97 -10.53
CA LYS A 42 16.82 0.64 -9.32
C LYS A 42 16.01 0.73 -8.03
N ASN A 43 14.80 1.28 -8.07
CA ASN A 43 14.15 1.66 -6.83
C ASN A 43 13.21 0.57 -6.31
N GLY A 44 13.55 0.02 -5.16
CA GLY A 44 12.60 -0.59 -4.26
C GLY A 44 11.54 0.42 -3.82
N ALA A 45 10.58 -0.02 -3.04
CA ALA A 45 9.51 0.81 -2.52
C ALA A 45 9.48 0.82 -1.00
N TYR A 46 9.24 1.99 -0.39
CA TYR A 46 8.64 2.05 0.93
C TYR A 46 7.13 2.08 0.77
N LEU A 47 6.45 1.18 1.46
CA LEU A 47 5.00 1.13 1.53
C LEU A 47 4.60 1.46 2.96
N ILE A 48 3.89 2.57 3.12
CA ILE A 48 3.46 3.10 4.41
C ILE A 48 1.96 2.89 4.53
N ILE A 49 1.53 2.30 5.62
CA ILE A 49 0.14 2.03 5.95
C ILE A 49 -0.20 2.83 7.20
N ASN A 50 -1.24 3.67 7.11
CA ASN A 50 -1.70 4.47 8.24
C ASN A 50 -3.23 4.46 8.32
N ILE A 51 -3.75 4.47 9.54
CA ILE A 51 -5.15 4.79 9.78
C ILE A 51 -5.30 6.32 9.70
N PRO A 52 -6.32 6.87 8.98
CA PRO A 52 -6.58 8.30 8.98
C PRO A 52 -6.73 8.85 10.40
N GLU A 53 -6.32 10.09 10.63
CA GLU A 53 -6.52 10.77 11.91
C GLU A 53 -8.02 10.99 12.20
N GLU A 54 -8.40 11.09 13.48
CA GLU A 54 -9.81 11.22 13.91
C GLU A 54 -10.50 12.49 13.38
N ASP A 55 -9.74 13.57 13.19
CA ASP A 55 -10.22 14.85 12.69
C ASP A 55 -10.37 14.92 11.17
N ALA A 56 -10.03 13.85 10.45
CA ALA A 56 -10.26 13.75 9.02
C ALA A 56 -11.78 13.79 8.74
N ALA A 57 -12.27 14.94 8.28
CA ALA A 57 -13.70 15.26 8.12
C ALA A 57 -14.52 14.21 7.33
N TYR A 58 -13.86 13.43 6.47
CA TYR A 58 -14.50 12.41 5.64
C TYR A 58 -14.73 11.06 6.36
N TRP A 59 -14.09 10.84 7.53
CA TRP A 59 -14.06 9.53 8.19
C TRP A 59 -14.50 9.59 9.67
N ILE A 60 -15.31 10.56 10.02
CA ILE A 60 -15.79 10.81 11.40
C ILE A 60 -16.51 9.57 11.98
N ASN A 61 -17.16 8.76 11.15
CA ASN A 61 -17.87 7.56 11.58
C ASN A 61 -17.14 6.31 11.09
N ARG A 62 -15.96 6.01 11.64
CA ARG A 62 -15.20 4.80 11.38
C ARG A 62 -15.16 3.88 12.60
N SER A 63 -14.82 2.62 12.37
CA SER A 63 -14.45 1.69 13.43
C SER A 63 -12.94 1.62 13.55
N GLU A 64 -12.37 2.13 14.64
CA GLU A 64 -10.90 2.11 14.85
C GLU A 64 -10.35 0.70 14.97
N GLU A 65 -11.05 -0.18 15.69
CA GLU A 65 -10.64 -1.56 15.85
C GLU A 65 -10.66 -2.32 14.54
N ASP A 66 -11.68 -2.10 13.69
CA ASP A 66 -11.73 -2.67 12.34
C ASP A 66 -10.67 -2.06 11.42
N ALA A 67 -10.39 -0.76 11.54
CA ALA A 67 -9.34 -0.11 10.75
C ALA A 67 -7.95 -0.65 11.13
N ALA A 68 -7.68 -0.86 12.43
CA ALA A 68 -6.42 -1.43 12.90
C ALA A 68 -6.23 -2.87 12.41
N TYR A 69 -7.27 -3.67 12.45
CA TYR A 69 -7.26 -5.02 11.90
C TYR A 69 -7.08 -5.01 10.39
N TRP A 70 -7.76 -4.09 9.69
CA TRP A 70 -7.65 -3.92 8.25
C TRP A 70 -6.25 -3.49 7.82
N ALA A 71 -5.63 -2.57 8.54
CA ALA A 71 -4.26 -2.16 8.30
C ALA A 71 -3.28 -3.35 8.40
N GLU A 72 -3.48 -4.25 9.36
CA GLU A 72 -2.69 -5.46 9.49
C GLU A 72 -2.91 -6.44 8.33
N MET A 73 -4.14 -6.58 7.83
CA MET A 73 -4.43 -7.41 6.65
C MET A 73 -3.76 -6.86 5.40
N LEU A 74 -3.83 -5.54 5.17
CA LEU A 74 -3.14 -4.88 4.05
C LEU A 74 -1.62 -5.05 4.15
N LEU A 75 -1.05 -4.95 5.36
CA LEU A 75 0.37 -5.18 5.58
C LEU A 75 0.78 -6.58 5.11
N ARG A 76 0.01 -7.60 5.48
CA ARG A 76 0.25 -8.99 5.06
C ARG A 76 0.06 -9.18 3.56
N MET A 77 -0.95 -8.58 2.98
CA MET A 77 -1.23 -8.62 1.54
C MET A 77 -0.05 -8.10 0.72
N TYR A 78 0.47 -6.91 1.07
CA TYR A 78 1.60 -6.34 0.35
C TYR A 78 2.93 -7.05 0.63
N ALA A 79 3.12 -7.56 1.84
CA ALA A 79 4.27 -8.40 2.14
C ALA A 79 4.25 -9.67 1.29
N GLY A 80 3.12 -10.36 1.23
CA GLY A 80 2.91 -11.55 0.40
C GLY A 80 3.12 -11.27 -1.09
N TRP A 81 2.64 -10.13 -1.61
CA TRP A 81 2.90 -9.72 -2.98
C TRP A 81 4.40 -9.58 -3.27
N GLY A 82 5.14 -8.91 -2.37
CA GLY A 82 6.58 -8.75 -2.52
C GLY A 82 7.34 -10.07 -2.46
N GLU A 83 7.00 -10.93 -1.50
CA GLU A 83 7.59 -12.25 -1.33
C GLU A 83 7.31 -13.16 -2.53
N ASN A 84 6.08 -13.16 -3.06
CA ASN A 84 5.70 -13.94 -4.24
C ASN A 84 6.48 -13.53 -5.49
N ARG A 85 6.96 -12.29 -5.57
CA ARG A 85 7.84 -11.79 -6.64
C ARG A 85 9.33 -12.02 -6.38
N GLY A 86 9.68 -12.65 -5.25
CA GLY A 86 11.06 -12.87 -4.85
C GLY A 86 11.76 -11.60 -4.36
N TYR A 87 11.02 -10.56 -4.00
CA TYR A 87 11.57 -9.34 -3.44
C TYR A 87 11.92 -9.52 -1.96
N ARG A 88 12.89 -8.75 -1.49
CA ARG A 88 13.24 -8.71 -0.08
C ARG A 88 12.29 -7.77 0.66
N VAL A 89 11.45 -8.32 1.53
CA VAL A 89 10.50 -7.55 2.33
C VAL A 89 11.02 -7.39 3.75
N LEU A 90 11.08 -6.16 4.24
CA LEU A 90 11.55 -5.83 5.59
C LEU A 90 10.58 -4.87 6.27
N SER A 91 10.22 -5.16 7.52
CA SER A 91 9.53 -4.19 8.36
C SER A 91 10.51 -3.12 8.85
N ILE A 92 10.18 -1.86 8.60
CA ILE A 92 10.92 -0.68 9.07
C ILE A 92 10.29 -0.17 10.36
N GLU A 93 8.97 -0.12 10.37
CA GLU A 93 8.13 0.29 11.48
C GLU A 93 6.97 -0.69 11.62
N TYR A 94 6.60 -0.96 12.85
CA TYR A 94 5.39 -1.69 13.20
C TYR A 94 4.80 -1.04 14.45
N GLY A 95 3.82 -0.18 14.24
CA GLY A 95 3.10 0.51 15.30
C GLY A 95 1.90 -0.29 15.76
N GLY A 96 2.03 -0.99 16.89
CA GLY A 96 0.92 -1.72 17.50
C GLY A 96 -0.22 -0.78 17.87
N GLY A 97 -1.46 -1.18 17.57
CA GLY A 97 -2.65 -0.46 18.03
C GLY A 97 -2.75 -0.49 19.55
N GLN A 98 -3.31 0.55 20.14
CA GLN A 98 -3.63 0.56 21.57
C GLN A 98 -4.81 -0.37 21.91
N SER A 99 -5.40 -1.00 20.91
CA SER A 99 -6.51 -1.94 21.11
C SER A 99 -6.04 -3.21 21.78
N CYS A 100 -6.76 -3.63 22.82
CA CYS A 100 -6.54 -4.91 23.52
C CYS A 100 -6.77 -6.14 22.62
N ARG A 101 -7.24 -5.93 21.38
CA ARG A 101 -7.66 -6.98 20.44
C ARG A 101 -6.73 -7.17 19.24
N GLY A 102 -5.58 -6.49 19.24
CA GLY A 102 -4.60 -6.56 18.16
C GLY A 102 -4.85 -5.53 17.04
N GLY A 103 -4.13 -5.66 15.93
CA GLY A 103 -4.11 -4.71 14.82
C GLY A 103 -2.99 -3.68 14.96
N ILE A 104 -2.83 -2.87 13.93
CA ILE A 104 -1.78 -1.84 13.84
C ILE A 104 -2.39 -0.48 13.49
N ASN A 105 -1.81 0.59 14.02
CA ASN A 105 -2.19 1.96 13.65
C ASN A 105 -1.36 2.48 12.50
N SER A 106 -0.10 2.05 12.44
CA SER A 106 0.85 2.40 11.38
C SER A 106 1.80 1.26 11.09
N ALA A 107 2.28 1.16 9.86
CA ALA A 107 3.39 0.30 9.49
C ALA A 107 4.12 0.84 8.28
N THR A 108 5.41 0.54 8.20
CA THR A 108 6.24 0.82 7.04
C THR A 108 6.97 -0.43 6.62
N LEU A 109 6.75 -0.89 5.38
CA LEU A 109 7.50 -1.94 4.73
C LEU A 109 8.54 -1.34 3.79
N ALA A 110 9.75 -1.92 3.76
CA ALA A 110 10.68 -1.78 2.65
C ALA A 110 10.55 -3.02 1.77
N ILE A 111 10.17 -2.83 0.52
CA ILE A 111 10.07 -3.86 -0.50
C ILE A 111 11.21 -3.62 -1.48
N ASP A 112 12.32 -4.32 -1.24
CA ASP A 112 13.57 -4.15 -1.97
C ASP A 112 13.61 -5.14 -3.15
N GLY A 113 13.34 -4.60 -4.32
CA GLY A 113 13.32 -5.35 -5.57
C GLY A 113 13.25 -4.41 -6.76
N ARG A 114 13.82 -4.85 -7.88
CA ARG A 114 13.88 -4.06 -9.11
C ARG A 114 12.47 -3.68 -9.57
N GLY A 115 12.22 -2.39 -9.74
CA GLY A 115 10.96 -1.87 -10.22
C GLY A 115 9.81 -1.91 -9.20
N ALA A 116 10.02 -2.31 -7.94
CA ALA A 116 8.96 -2.42 -6.94
C ALA A 116 8.16 -1.12 -6.78
N TYR A 117 8.85 0.04 -6.78
CA TYR A 117 8.17 1.33 -6.75
C TYR A 117 7.29 1.57 -7.99
N GLY A 118 7.82 1.24 -9.17
CA GLY A 118 7.10 1.39 -10.43
C GLY A 118 5.76 0.64 -10.43
N TYR A 119 5.78 -0.60 -9.95
CA TYR A 119 4.58 -1.42 -9.81
C TYR A 119 3.62 -0.86 -8.75
N LEU A 120 4.12 -0.60 -7.54
CA LEU A 120 3.28 -0.29 -6.40
C LEU A 120 2.80 1.16 -6.34
N LYS A 121 3.39 2.11 -7.09
CA LYS A 121 3.01 3.54 -7.01
C LYS A 121 1.52 3.80 -7.23
N SER A 122 0.87 2.96 -8.05
CA SER A 122 -0.57 3.03 -8.30
C SER A 122 -1.42 2.60 -7.10
N GLU A 123 -0.84 1.95 -6.11
CA GLU A 123 -1.55 1.53 -4.89
C GLU A 123 -1.68 2.66 -3.84
N THR A 124 -1.07 3.82 -4.11
CA THR A 124 -1.22 4.99 -3.22
C THR A 124 -2.66 5.50 -3.22
N GLY A 125 -3.28 5.51 -2.03
CA GLY A 125 -4.65 6.00 -1.84
C GLY A 125 -5.33 5.37 -0.64
N VAL A 126 -6.66 5.54 -0.55
CA VAL A 126 -7.47 4.96 0.52
C VAL A 126 -7.99 3.59 0.11
N HIS A 127 -7.71 2.59 0.93
CA HIS A 127 -8.23 1.23 0.83
C HIS A 127 -9.34 1.06 1.86
N LEU A 128 -10.55 0.81 1.39
CA LEU A 128 -11.75 0.82 2.21
C LEU A 128 -12.25 -0.59 2.48
N LEU A 129 -12.29 -1.00 3.74
CA LEU A 129 -12.97 -2.23 4.14
C LEU A 129 -14.43 -1.95 4.46
N LYS A 130 -15.33 -2.74 3.88
CA LYS A 130 -16.74 -2.80 4.24
C LYS A 130 -17.10 -4.21 4.66
N ARG A 131 -17.38 -4.40 5.95
CA ARG A 131 -17.83 -5.68 6.49
C ARG A 131 -18.72 -5.47 7.72
N LYS A 132 -19.44 -6.53 8.12
CA LYS A 132 -20.00 -6.57 9.46
C LYS A 132 -18.86 -6.68 10.45
N SER A 133 -18.74 -5.71 11.35
CA SER A 133 -17.66 -5.69 12.32
C SER A 133 -17.79 -6.87 13.31
N PRO A 134 -16.77 -7.68 13.52
CA PRO A 134 -16.76 -8.67 14.60
C PRO A 134 -16.63 -8.02 15.97
N PHE A 135 -16.24 -6.75 16.02
CA PHE A 135 -16.03 -5.97 17.25
C PHE A 135 -17.29 -5.18 17.63
N ASN A 136 -18.15 -4.83 16.65
CA ASN A 136 -19.38 -4.07 16.86
C ASN A 136 -20.49 -4.56 15.93
N ILE A 137 -21.31 -5.49 16.42
CA ILE A 137 -22.35 -6.19 15.64
C ILE A 137 -23.47 -5.24 15.17
N THR A 138 -23.61 -4.09 15.80
CA THR A 138 -24.72 -3.14 15.52
C THR A 138 -24.40 -2.12 14.44
N LYS A 139 -23.15 -1.96 14.03
CA LYS A 139 -22.72 -0.92 13.09
C LYS A 139 -21.88 -1.50 11.94
N ASN A 140 -22.33 -1.25 10.72
CA ASN A 140 -21.54 -1.43 9.50
C ASN A 140 -20.83 -0.11 9.20
N LEU A 141 -19.71 0.15 9.87
CA LEU A 141 -18.93 1.35 9.62
C LEU A 141 -17.81 1.03 8.63
N PRO A 142 -17.56 1.92 7.66
CA PRO A 142 -16.41 1.76 6.78
C PRO A 142 -15.11 1.89 7.58
N SER A 143 -14.12 1.11 7.20
CA SER A 143 -12.80 1.11 7.83
C SER A 143 -11.75 1.53 6.80
N PRO A 144 -11.46 2.83 6.68
CA PRO A 144 -10.47 3.36 5.77
C PRO A 144 -9.05 3.13 6.29
N VAL A 145 -8.14 2.79 5.38
CA VAL A 145 -6.71 2.76 5.63
C VAL A 145 -6.00 3.44 4.46
N ILE A 146 -5.06 4.31 4.77
CA ILE A 146 -4.25 5.02 3.79
C ILE A 146 -3.00 4.18 3.49
N VAL A 147 -2.76 3.92 2.21
CA VAL A 147 -1.53 3.36 1.70
C VAL A 147 -0.78 4.44 0.94
N GLU A 148 0.49 4.64 1.27
CA GLU A 148 1.38 5.54 0.55
C GLU A 148 2.60 4.75 0.08
N VAL A 149 2.94 4.90 -1.20
CA VAL A 149 4.09 4.24 -1.81
C VAL A 149 5.12 5.29 -2.20
N LEU A 150 6.35 5.10 -1.72
CA LEU A 150 7.46 6.02 -1.91
C LEU A 150 8.66 5.29 -2.54
N PRO A 151 9.46 5.96 -3.40
CA PRO A 151 10.67 5.35 -3.95
C PRO A 151 11.74 5.18 -2.86
N MET A 152 12.47 4.07 -2.89
CA MET A 152 13.71 3.89 -2.13
C MET A 152 14.90 4.56 -2.86
N ASP A 153 16.03 4.69 -2.14
CA ASP A 153 17.33 5.13 -2.69
C ASP A 153 17.31 6.50 -3.38
N VAL A 154 16.48 7.38 -2.82
CA VAL A 154 16.36 8.76 -3.29
C VAL A 154 17.60 9.56 -2.89
N GLN A 155 18.16 10.31 -3.84
CA GLN A 155 19.25 11.26 -3.59
C GLN A 155 18.67 12.62 -3.25
N LEU A 156 18.66 12.96 -1.97
CA LEU A 156 18.22 14.25 -1.46
C LEU A 156 19.05 14.60 -0.23
N GLU A 157 19.74 15.72 -0.28
CA GLU A 157 20.52 16.22 0.86
C GLU A 157 19.60 17.03 1.79
N ILE A 158 19.54 16.60 3.04
CA ILE A 158 18.80 17.30 4.10
C ILE A 158 19.81 17.92 5.06
N PRO A 159 19.81 19.25 5.27
CA PRO A 159 20.69 19.86 6.23
C PRO A 159 20.49 19.30 7.64
N GLN A 160 21.57 18.98 8.34
CA GLN A 160 21.47 18.38 9.68
C GLN A 160 20.78 19.29 10.70
N GLN A 161 20.91 20.61 10.53
CA GLN A 161 20.25 21.61 11.38
C GLN A 161 18.72 21.59 11.26
N ASP A 162 18.19 21.05 10.16
CA ASP A 162 16.76 20.97 9.90
C ASP A 162 16.16 19.64 10.42
N LEU A 163 16.98 18.79 11.03
CA LEU A 163 16.57 17.49 11.56
C LEU A 163 16.53 17.49 13.08
N GLU A 164 15.40 17.09 13.64
CA GLU A 164 15.26 16.74 15.04
C GLU A 164 15.16 15.23 15.20
N ILE A 165 15.95 14.65 16.10
CA ILE A 165 15.98 13.21 16.35
C ILE A 165 15.46 12.94 17.76
N ILE A 166 14.31 12.30 17.84
CA ILE A 166 13.61 12.00 19.07
C ILE A 166 13.75 10.51 19.37
N TRP A 167 14.32 10.19 20.50
CA TRP A 167 14.47 8.81 20.96
C TRP A 167 13.36 8.46 21.94
N HIS A 168 12.61 7.44 21.61
CA HIS A 168 11.58 6.89 22.49
C HIS A 168 12.11 5.62 23.13
N PRO A 169 12.40 5.64 24.45
CA PRO A 169 12.88 4.47 25.17
C PRO A 169 11.78 3.39 25.27
N HIS A 170 12.18 2.21 25.65
CA HIS A 170 11.26 1.10 25.96
C HIS A 170 10.23 1.56 27.00
N ASP A 171 8.95 1.31 26.74
CA ASP A 171 7.89 1.59 27.72
C ASP A 171 8.09 0.71 28.95
N GLN A 172 8.34 1.35 30.12
CA GLN A 172 8.56 0.67 31.39
C GLN A 172 7.29 -0.03 31.93
N ILE A 173 6.13 0.17 31.28
CA ILE A 173 4.83 -0.37 31.71
C ILE A 173 4.58 -1.81 31.20
N GLY A 174 5.58 -2.46 30.60
CA GLY A 174 5.50 -3.90 30.31
C GLY A 174 4.67 -4.29 29.08
N ARG A 175 4.32 -3.35 28.20
CA ARG A 175 3.55 -3.62 26.96
C ARG A 175 4.38 -4.16 25.80
N GLY A 176 5.66 -4.45 26.01
CA GLY A 176 6.52 -5.08 24.99
C GLY A 176 6.86 -4.20 23.78
N VAL A 177 6.66 -2.89 23.87
CA VAL A 177 7.00 -1.97 22.77
C VAL A 177 8.51 -1.79 22.70
N SER A 178 9.12 -2.21 21.59
CA SER A 178 10.56 -2.00 21.35
C SER A 178 10.88 -0.51 21.27
N PRO A 179 12.06 -0.05 21.74
CA PRO A 179 12.46 1.34 21.62
C PRO A 179 12.50 1.74 20.14
N TRP A 180 12.01 2.93 19.83
CA TRP A 180 11.94 3.46 18.47
C TRP A 180 12.55 4.85 18.36
N VAL A 181 12.82 5.29 17.14
CA VAL A 181 13.32 6.62 16.83
C VAL A 181 12.37 7.30 15.87
N GLU A 182 12.12 8.57 16.12
CA GLU A 182 11.47 9.48 15.19
C GLU A 182 12.47 10.51 14.72
N ILE A 183 12.47 10.80 13.42
CA ILE A 183 13.23 11.89 12.83
C ILE A 183 12.25 12.84 12.19
N VAL A 184 12.28 14.09 12.62
CA VAL A 184 11.41 15.16 12.15
C VAL A 184 12.22 16.13 11.30
N HIS A 185 11.72 16.47 10.11
CA HIS A 185 12.22 17.61 9.35
C HIS A 185 11.49 18.86 9.85
N VAL A 186 12.18 19.65 10.68
CA VAL A 186 11.60 20.77 11.43
C VAL A 186 10.88 21.78 10.53
N PRO A 187 11.44 22.21 9.37
CA PRO A 187 10.77 23.20 8.52
C PRO A 187 9.42 22.76 7.96
N THR A 188 9.23 21.45 7.71
CA THR A 188 7.98 20.94 7.11
C THR A 188 7.07 20.23 8.11
N GLY A 189 7.61 19.84 9.30
CA GLY A 189 6.91 19.00 10.26
C GLY A 189 6.76 17.54 9.83
N ILE A 190 7.28 17.15 8.65
CA ILE A 190 7.21 15.77 8.18
C ILE A 190 8.16 14.91 9.02
N SER A 191 7.66 13.75 9.47
CA SER A 191 8.47 12.82 10.26
C SER A 191 8.44 11.39 9.70
N ALA A 192 9.42 10.61 10.15
CA ALA A 192 9.47 9.18 9.91
C ALA A 192 9.94 8.45 11.16
N ILE A 193 9.35 7.29 11.38
CA ILE A 193 9.59 6.45 12.54
C ILE A 193 10.24 5.15 12.10
N SER A 194 11.12 4.61 12.94
CA SER A 194 11.65 3.25 12.77
C SER A 194 11.89 2.58 14.10
N ASN A 195 11.58 1.30 14.15
CA ASN A 195 11.94 0.40 15.24
C ASN A 195 12.87 -0.73 14.75
N GLY A 196 13.51 -1.46 15.63
CA GLY A 196 14.44 -2.52 15.27
C GLY A 196 15.90 -2.07 15.10
N ARG A 197 16.66 -2.81 14.28
CA ARG A 197 18.07 -2.53 14.05
C ARG A 197 18.25 -1.38 13.04
N ARG A 198 19.33 -0.56 13.23
CA ARG A 198 19.65 0.60 12.37
C ARG A 198 18.49 1.58 12.20
N LYS A 199 17.71 1.77 13.27
CA LYS A 199 16.48 2.55 13.22
C LYS A 199 16.68 3.99 12.77
N ARG A 200 17.80 4.64 13.16
CA ARG A 200 18.10 6.01 12.71
C ARG A 200 18.31 6.10 11.20
N GLU A 201 19.12 5.19 10.66
CA GLU A 201 19.40 5.14 9.20
C GLU A 201 18.11 4.89 8.41
N LYS A 202 17.31 3.94 8.88
CA LYS A 202 16.03 3.59 8.25
C LYS A 202 15.00 4.71 8.33
N ALA A 203 14.84 5.35 9.49
CA ALA A 203 13.95 6.50 9.64
C ALA A 203 14.37 7.66 8.73
N LEU A 204 15.68 7.95 8.66
CA LEU A 204 16.19 8.99 7.76
C LEU A 204 15.91 8.65 6.28
N ALA A 205 16.11 7.42 5.86
CA ALA A 205 15.84 7.00 4.49
C ALA A 205 14.35 7.15 4.12
N VAL A 206 13.44 6.75 5.02
CA VAL A 206 11.99 6.94 4.83
C VAL A 206 11.64 8.43 4.81
N LEU A 207 12.21 9.24 5.71
CA LEU A 207 11.98 10.68 5.74
C LEU A 207 12.44 11.34 4.43
N THR A 208 13.62 10.96 3.93
CA THR A 208 14.15 11.45 2.65
C THR A 208 13.19 11.15 1.51
N SER A 209 12.66 9.93 1.47
CA SER A 209 11.67 9.52 0.46
C SER A 209 10.34 10.28 0.59
N LYS A 210 9.86 10.54 1.81
CA LYS A 210 8.66 11.38 2.05
C LYS A 210 8.85 12.80 1.53
N LEU A 211 9.97 13.43 1.88
CA LEU A 211 10.29 14.79 1.45
C LEU A 211 10.43 14.88 -0.07
N PHE A 212 11.11 13.92 -0.68
CA PHE A 212 11.24 13.84 -2.15
C PHE A 212 9.88 13.70 -2.83
N ALA A 213 9.03 12.79 -2.35
CA ALA A 213 7.69 12.62 -2.91
C ALA A 213 6.84 13.89 -2.75
N MET A 214 7.00 14.61 -1.64
CA MET A 214 6.32 15.89 -1.42
C MET A 214 6.80 16.96 -2.41
N MET A 215 8.11 17.06 -2.64
CA MET A 215 8.66 17.97 -3.65
C MET A 215 8.09 17.67 -5.03
N GLN A 216 8.05 16.39 -5.42
CA GLN A 216 7.50 15.97 -6.71
C GLN A 216 6.01 16.33 -6.86
N ARG A 217 5.21 16.06 -5.82
CA ARG A 217 3.77 16.36 -5.81
C ARG A 217 3.47 17.86 -5.88
N GLN A 218 4.31 18.68 -5.24
CA GLN A 218 4.15 20.14 -5.27
C GLN A 218 4.84 20.80 -6.46
N GLY A 219 5.64 20.06 -7.21
CA GLY A 219 6.41 20.59 -8.35
C GLY A 219 7.48 21.60 -7.94
N VAL A 220 8.01 21.48 -6.71
CA VAL A 220 9.01 22.40 -6.18
C VAL A 220 10.42 21.84 -6.31
N PRO A 221 11.43 22.68 -6.67
CA PRO A 221 12.79 22.22 -6.90
C PRO A 221 13.63 22.08 -5.63
N GLN A 222 13.24 22.71 -4.51
CA GLN A 222 14.01 22.74 -3.28
C GLN A 222 13.16 22.39 -2.06
N LEU A 223 13.81 21.81 -1.03
CA LEU A 223 13.16 21.48 0.25
C LEU A 223 12.52 22.69 0.93
N ALA A 224 13.17 23.85 0.85
CA ALA A 224 12.69 25.09 1.46
C ALA A 224 11.36 25.59 0.85
N ASP A 225 11.04 25.15 -0.36
CA ASP A 225 9.82 25.54 -1.07
C ASP A 225 8.60 24.68 -0.72
N ILE A 226 8.79 23.59 0.02
CA ILE A 226 7.70 22.73 0.46
C ILE A 226 6.78 23.53 1.38
N GLN A 227 5.54 23.69 0.95
CA GLN A 227 4.48 24.29 1.77
C GLN A 227 3.73 23.17 2.49
N GLY A 228 3.60 23.33 3.82
CA GLY A 228 2.97 22.42 4.77
C GLY A 228 1.97 21.37 4.25
N ASP A 229 1.44 20.61 5.13
CA ASP A 229 0.74 19.35 4.88
C ASP A 229 -0.51 19.45 3.96
N ARG A 230 -0.32 19.59 2.65
CA ARG A 230 -1.39 19.44 1.65
C ARG A 230 -1.66 17.97 1.29
N LEU A 231 -0.92 17.02 1.85
CA LEU A 231 -1.12 15.58 1.63
C LEU A 231 -2.50 15.12 2.06
N LYS A 232 -3.07 15.73 3.09
CA LYS A 232 -4.40 15.38 3.62
C LYS A 232 -5.52 15.50 2.58
N THR A 233 -5.35 16.33 1.55
CA THR A 233 -6.40 16.60 0.55
C THR A 233 -6.46 15.55 -0.56
N PHE A 234 -5.36 14.90 -0.90
CA PHE A 234 -5.29 13.95 -2.01
C PHE A 234 -5.71 12.52 -1.66
N LEU A 235 -5.72 12.18 -0.37
CA LEU A 235 -6.00 10.83 0.11
C LEU A 235 -7.44 10.66 0.63
N ASN A 236 -8.39 11.45 0.15
CA ASN A 236 -9.75 11.46 0.67
C ASN A 236 -10.73 10.55 -0.08
N GLN A 237 -10.37 10.08 -1.27
CA GLN A 237 -11.22 9.19 -2.07
C GLN A 237 -10.69 7.76 -2.02
N PRO A 238 -11.56 6.77 -1.81
CA PRO A 238 -11.15 5.39 -1.86
C PRO A 238 -10.75 5.00 -3.30
N ILE A 239 -9.60 4.37 -3.43
CA ILE A 239 -9.15 3.80 -4.70
C ILE A 239 -9.68 2.39 -4.87
N ARG A 240 -9.82 1.65 -3.77
CA ARG A 240 -10.29 0.27 -3.78
C ARG A 240 -11.13 -0.06 -2.55
N GLU A 241 -12.21 -0.77 -2.79
CA GLU A 241 -13.12 -1.26 -1.76
C GLU A 241 -13.00 -2.79 -1.66
N TYR A 242 -12.98 -3.26 -0.43
CA TYR A 242 -12.95 -4.68 -0.09
C TYR A 242 -14.19 -4.99 0.74
N GLN A 243 -15.06 -5.81 0.19
CA GLN A 243 -16.29 -6.23 0.86
C GLN A 243 -16.25 -7.74 1.07
N PHE A 244 -16.29 -8.20 2.31
CA PHE A 244 -16.36 -9.62 2.63
C PHE A 244 -16.99 -9.85 4.01
N ASP A 245 -17.43 -11.08 4.27
CA ASP A 245 -17.97 -11.43 5.59
C ASP A 245 -16.83 -11.60 6.60
N SER A 246 -17.10 -11.24 7.84
CA SER A 246 -16.14 -11.33 8.96
C SER A 246 -15.65 -12.74 9.21
N TYR A 247 -16.41 -13.75 8.81
CA TYR A 247 -16.13 -15.17 9.06
C TYR A 247 -15.59 -15.92 7.84
N SER A 248 -15.65 -15.31 6.64
CA SER A 248 -15.20 -15.96 5.41
C SER A 248 -14.78 -14.95 4.36
N ALA A 249 -13.49 -14.84 4.11
CA ALA A 249 -12.96 -14.08 2.96
C ALA A 249 -13.31 -14.74 1.60
N ASN A 250 -13.95 -15.92 1.61
CA ASN A 250 -14.36 -16.63 0.40
C ASN A 250 -15.68 -16.12 -0.20
N GLN A 251 -16.36 -15.20 0.51
CA GLN A 251 -17.60 -14.59 0.02
C GLN A 251 -17.46 -13.08 0.10
N GLY A 252 -17.34 -12.44 -1.04
CA GLY A 252 -17.20 -11.00 -1.11
C GLY A 252 -16.70 -10.53 -2.47
N THR A 253 -16.38 -9.25 -2.53
CA THR A 253 -15.86 -8.59 -3.74
C THR A 253 -14.73 -7.64 -3.39
N VAL A 254 -13.81 -7.47 -4.32
CA VAL A 254 -12.84 -6.38 -4.33
C VAL A 254 -13.08 -5.56 -5.58
N PHE A 255 -13.32 -4.27 -5.41
CA PHE A 255 -13.65 -3.35 -6.50
C PHE A 255 -12.70 -2.14 -6.50
N ASP A 256 -12.03 -1.88 -7.61
CA ASP A 256 -11.20 -0.68 -7.81
C ASP A 256 -12.01 0.40 -8.52
N PHE A 257 -12.20 1.54 -7.85
CA PHE A 257 -13.03 2.65 -8.37
C PHE A 257 -12.43 3.32 -9.60
N ARG A 258 -11.11 3.26 -9.75
CA ARG A 258 -10.38 3.92 -10.84
C ARG A 258 -10.46 3.12 -12.13
N THR A 259 -10.13 1.83 -12.04
CA THR A 259 -10.02 0.92 -13.18
C THR A 259 -11.32 0.18 -13.50
N ARG A 260 -12.29 0.19 -12.57
CA ARG A 260 -13.54 -0.58 -12.61
C ARG A 260 -13.35 -2.10 -12.59
N ILE A 261 -12.15 -2.56 -12.25
CA ILE A 261 -11.90 -3.99 -12.07
C ILE A 261 -12.59 -4.47 -10.79
N GLU A 262 -13.27 -5.59 -10.91
CA GLU A 262 -13.92 -6.30 -9.81
C GLU A 262 -13.51 -7.77 -9.81
N THR A 263 -13.36 -8.35 -8.63
CA THR A 263 -13.12 -9.76 -8.45
C THR A 263 -13.82 -10.30 -7.21
N ILE A 264 -14.25 -11.56 -7.27
CA ILE A 264 -14.81 -12.29 -6.13
C ILE A 264 -13.74 -13.12 -5.40
N ALA A 265 -12.52 -13.19 -5.93
CA ALA A 265 -11.40 -13.95 -5.37
C ALA A 265 -10.71 -13.18 -4.22
N VAL A 266 -11.50 -12.76 -3.22
CA VAL A 266 -11.01 -11.91 -2.11
C VAL A 266 -9.85 -12.54 -1.37
N ALA A 267 -9.91 -13.85 -1.10
CA ALA A 267 -8.83 -14.56 -0.40
C ALA A 267 -7.51 -14.48 -1.17
N GLU A 268 -7.55 -14.67 -2.49
CA GLU A 268 -6.35 -14.59 -3.33
C GLU A 268 -5.76 -13.19 -3.35
N VAL A 269 -6.61 -12.15 -3.39
CA VAL A 269 -6.18 -10.77 -3.29
C VAL A 269 -5.48 -10.52 -1.95
N LEU A 270 -6.07 -10.98 -0.84
CA LEU A 270 -5.48 -10.83 0.49
C LEU A 270 -4.18 -11.65 0.69
N ASP A 271 -3.98 -12.71 -0.09
CA ASP A 271 -2.73 -13.48 -0.16
C ASP A 271 -1.67 -12.84 -1.09
N GLY A 272 -1.94 -11.61 -1.59
CA GLY A 272 -0.98 -10.82 -2.38
C GLY A 272 -1.12 -10.96 -3.89
N LYS A 273 -2.15 -11.64 -4.43
CA LYS A 273 -2.40 -11.71 -5.88
C LYS A 273 -3.11 -10.45 -6.37
N ILE A 274 -2.43 -9.29 -6.29
CA ILE A 274 -2.97 -7.98 -6.64
C ILE A 274 -2.52 -7.46 -8.01
N ASP A 275 -1.75 -8.23 -8.76
CA ASP A 275 -1.22 -7.84 -10.09
C ASP A 275 -2.28 -7.33 -11.07
N PRO A 276 -3.49 -7.90 -11.16
CA PRO A 276 -4.53 -7.37 -12.06
C PRO A 276 -4.88 -5.90 -11.77
N PHE A 277 -4.96 -5.53 -10.49
CA PHE A 277 -5.23 -4.15 -10.08
C PHE A 277 -4.05 -3.23 -10.35
N ILE A 278 -2.82 -3.69 -10.04
CA ILE A 278 -1.58 -2.95 -10.29
C ILE A 278 -1.43 -2.65 -11.79
N LYS A 279 -1.52 -3.69 -12.64
CA LYS A 279 -1.39 -3.55 -14.09
C LYS A 279 -2.43 -2.58 -14.65
N ALA A 280 -3.67 -2.70 -14.25
CA ALA A 280 -4.72 -1.78 -14.70
C ALA A 280 -4.50 -0.35 -14.20
N GLY A 281 -4.07 -0.17 -12.95
CA GLY A 281 -3.76 1.14 -12.40
C GLY A 281 -2.61 1.85 -13.14
N LEU A 282 -1.63 1.08 -13.63
CA LEU A 282 -0.50 1.60 -14.40
C LEU A 282 -0.88 2.01 -15.83
N LEU A 283 -1.88 1.37 -16.41
CA LEU A 283 -2.40 1.69 -17.76
C LEU A 283 -3.30 2.92 -17.77
N MET A 284 -3.75 3.39 -16.60
CA MET A 284 -4.48 4.64 -16.52
C MET A 284 -3.54 5.80 -16.87
N LYS A 285 -3.85 6.52 -17.93
CA LYS A 285 -3.15 7.77 -18.24
C LYS A 285 -3.44 8.78 -17.11
N ASN A 286 -2.40 9.19 -16.42
CA ASN A 286 -2.43 10.35 -15.53
C ASN A 286 -2.71 11.62 -16.34
#